data_8334706f5e11be8e5aa69220a5874259
#
_entry.id   8334706f5e11be8e5aa69220a5874259
#
_cell.length_a   1.000
_cell.length_b   1.000
_cell.length_c   1.000
_cell.angle_alpha   90.00
_cell.angle_beta   90.00
_cell.angle_gamma   90.00
#
_symmetry.space_group_name_H-M   'P 1'
#
loop_
_entity.id
_entity.type
_entity.pdbx_description
1 polymer ?
#
loop_
_entity_poly.entity_id
_entity_poly.type
_entity_poly.pdbx_seq_one_letter_code
_entity_poly.pdbx_strand_id
1 'polypeptide(L)'
;MRERIAAGQKCYEEKRSAEKNSEGEHRIKEVDAFKGFLIFAVVFGHFLLPLKDSPYSFFGRSFYLIYSFHMPAFLFLSGYFRQKSKRKKGAKLRSLLSYLLLYLFMKVFLHLSDILFYGEQDLFPDFWHESSTPWFMLVLFFLELTLTPLDFLQEKNTKLFKQDSKRDDFLFLYLFFLMILFIPLSFSPIGHKVKDFLALDRFLSFGPFFYLGMISGESHFSFQKIPKLPCFLGGIFAISLFLFLPHVYPYTRVFYGTWGYRIEREAILPFFKAYAVLLRIGFIPFSLCIACFFYHLIVLFLKRGSGKLSSSLSSFLVKMGKYTMPIYVFHRPFRDAFFASGAGGFVLLGRGNMAQALLFYFCLLFLSALLLFLLARDSLNLFCRFRFWGK
;
A
#
# COMPACT_ATOMS: atom_id res chain seq x y z
N MET A 1 -44.43 32.60 10.51
CA MET A 1 -44.24 31.31 9.82
C MET A 1 -42.93 31.29 8.99
N ARG A 2 -42.65 32.36 8.19
CA ARG A 2 -41.40 32.47 7.41
C ARG A 2 -40.10 32.51 8.25
N GLU A 3 -40.11 33.17 9.41
CA GLU A 3 -38.95 33.24 10.31
C GLU A 3 -38.60 31.89 10.96
N ARG A 4 -39.58 31.04 11.27
CA ARG A 4 -39.35 29.68 11.80
C ARG A 4 -38.73 28.74 10.74
N ILE A 5 -39.10 28.92 9.47
CA ILE A 5 -38.54 28.15 8.34
C ILE A 5 -37.08 28.58 8.10
N ALA A 6 -36.79 29.89 8.13
CA ALA A 6 -35.44 30.41 7.97
C ALA A 6 -34.49 29.97 9.14
N ALA A 7 -34.98 29.98 10.39
CA ALA A 7 -34.23 29.51 11.53
C ALA A 7 -33.96 27.98 11.46
N GLY A 8 -34.91 27.18 10.96
CA GLY A 8 -34.75 25.76 10.73
C GLY A 8 -33.72 25.44 9.65
N GLN A 9 -33.71 26.20 8.53
CA GLN A 9 -32.72 26.05 7.48
C GLN A 9 -31.31 26.44 7.94
N LYS A 10 -31.20 27.56 8.68
CA LYS A 10 -29.90 27.98 9.24
C LYS A 10 -29.32 26.95 10.22
N CYS A 11 -30.15 26.38 11.10
CA CYS A 11 -29.74 25.31 12.02
C CYS A 11 -29.36 24.02 11.29
N TYR A 12 -30.02 23.69 10.18
CA TYR A 12 -29.69 22.55 9.33
C TYR A 12 -28.38 22.75 8.58
N GLU A 13 -28.13 23.95 8.06
CA GLU A 13 -26.87 24.30 7.40
C GLU A 13 -25.69 24.36 8.38
N GLU A 14 -25.91 24.88 9.58
CA GLU A 14 -24.92 24.87 10.65
C GLU A 14 -24.60 23.45 11.11
N LYS A 15 -25.58 22.56 11.28
CA LYS A 15 -25.36 21.14 11.56
C LYS A 15 -24.61 20.44 10.42
N ARG A 16 -24.97 20.72 9.17
CA ARG A 16 -24.32 20.14 7.99
C ARG A 16 -22.88 20.64 7.80
N SER A 17 -22.62 21.89 8.15
CA SER A 17 -21.26 22.45 8.15
C SER A 17 -20.43 21.91 9.33
N ALA A 18 -21.03 21.72 10.51
CA ALA A 18 -20.38 21.07 11.66
C ALA A 18 -20.09 19.58 11.39
N GLU A 19 -20.99 18.84 10.74
CA GLU A 19 -20.74 17.46 10.29
C GLU A 19 -19.65 17.38 9.20
N LYS A 20 -19.64 18.32 8.24
CA LYS A 20 -18.53 18.42 7.27
C LYS A 20 -17.20 18.78 7.92
N ASN A 21 -17.20 19.63 8.93
CA ASN A 21 -16.01 20.00 9.68
C ASN A 21 -15.54 18.81 10.58
N SER A 22 -16.45 18.06 11.20
CA SER A 22 -16.09 16.88 11.99
C SER A 22 -15.56 15.72 11.14
N GLU A 23 -16.03 15.54 9.90
CA GLU A 23 -15.41 14.61 8.94
C GLU A 23 -14.06 15.14 8.42
N GLY A 24 -13.83 16.45 8.41
CA GLY A 24 -12.56 17.10 8.05
C GLY A 24 -11.51 17.10 9.16
N GLU A 25 -11.91 17.10 10.43
CA GLU A 25 -11.01 17.20 11.59
C GLU A 25 -10.13 15.96 11.82
N HIS A 26 -10.40 14.82 11.21
CA HIS A 26 -9.58 13.63 11.31
C HIS A 26 -8.54 13.44 10.18
N ARG A 27 -8.42 14.39 9.24
CA ARG A 27 -7.41 14.32 8.18
C ARG A 27 -6.10 14.95 8.62
N ILE A 28 -5.10 14.11 8.82
CA ILE A 28 -3.73 14.56 9.14
C ILE A 28 -3.02 14.85 7.81
N LYS A 29 -2.74 16.13 7.54
CA LYS A 29 -2.11 16.61 6.29
C LYS A 29 -0.81 15.87 5.97
N GLU A 30 0.00 15.59 6.98
CA GLU A 30 1.28 14.87 6.86
C GLU A 30 1.07 13.43 6.39
N VAL A 31 0.03 12.76 6.88
CA VAL A 31 -0.31 11.39 6.47
C VAL A 31 -0.86 11.35 5.05
N ASP A 32 -1.66 12.35 4.66
CA ASP A 32 -2.11 12.45 3.26
C ASP A 32 -0.93 12.71 2.32
N ALA A 33 0.01 13.58 2.68
CA ALA A 33 1.23 13.78 1.90
C ALA A 33 2.09 12.51 1.80
N PHE A 34 2.20 11.74 2.91
CA PHE A 34 2.91 10.47 2.90
C PHE A 34 2.22 9.43 1.99
N LYS A 35 0.89 9.32 2.01
CA LYS A 35 0.15 8.48 1.06
C LYS A 35 0.39 8.91 -0.40
N GLY A 36 0.50 10.22 -0.64
CA GLY A 36 0.86 10.77 -1.94
C GLY A 36 2.26 10.35 -2.40
N PHE A 37 3.21 10.33 -1.49
CA PHE A 37 4.54 9.79 -1.75
C PHE A 37 4.52 8.28 -1.99
N LEU A 38 3.77 7.52 -1.18
CA LEU A 38 3.67 6.07 -1.34
C LEU A 38 3.05 5.69 -2.69
N ILE A 39 2.00 6.39 -3.14
CA ILE A 39 1.40 6.09 -4.45
C ILE A 39 2.32 6.50 -5.61
N PHE A 40 3.10 7.57 -5.45
CA PHE A 40 4.19 7.89 -6.38
C PHE A 40 5.21 6.75 -6.44
N ALA A 41 5.64 6.23 -5.28
CA ALA A 41 6.56 5.09 -5.20
C ALA A 41 5.98 3.82 -5.86
N VAL A 42 4.67 3.55 -5.75
CA VAL A 42 4.00 2.46 -6.48
C VAL A 42 4.14 2.64 -7.99
N VAL A 43 3.72 3.79 -8.51
CA VAL A 43 3.74 4.05 -9.97
C VAL A 43 5.16 4.00 -10.51
N PHE A 44 6.08 4.70 -9.87
CA PHE A 44 7.49 4.71 -10.26
C PHE A 44 8.13 3.31 -10.15
N GLY A 45 7.84 2.57 -9.08
CA GLY A 45 8.29 1.19 -8.91
C GLY A 45 7.78 0.26 -10.02
N HIS A 46 6.56 0.46 -10.51
CA HIS A 46 6.03 -0.29 -11.65
C HIS A 46 6.72 0.07 -12.97
N PHE A 47 7.14 1.31 -13.18
CA PHE A 47 7.99 1.68 -14.31
C PHE A 47 9.40 1.09 -14.20
N LEU A 48 9.93 0.93 -12.98
CA LEU A 48 11.24 0.32 -12.76
C LEU A 48 11.22 -1.22 -12.88
N LEU A 49 10.07 -1.86 -12.70
CA LEU A 49 9.95 -3.33 -12.67
C LEU A 49 10.56 -4.04 -13.89
N PRO A 50 10.31 -3.62 -15.15
CA PRO A 50 10.96 -4.23 -16.30
C PRO A 50 12.48 -3.98 -16.36
N LEU A 51 12.95 -2.90 -15.74
CA LEU A 51 14.34 -2.43 -15.82
C LEU A 51 15.20 -2.87 -14.63
N LYS A 52 14.61 -3.57 -13.64
CA LYS A 52 15.28 -3.91 -12.37
C LYS A 52 16.54 -4.76 -12.53
N ASP A 53 16.58 -5.58 -13.58
CA ASP A 53 17.70 -6.48 -13.91
C ASP A 53 18.60 -5.93 -15.05
N SER A 54 18.42 -4.65 -15.43
CA SER A 54 19.24 -4.00 -16.44
C SER A 54 20.70 -3.83 -15.98
N PRO A 55 21.67 -3.69 -16.91
CA PRO A 55 23.08 -3.46 -16.57
C PRO A 55 23.32 -2.20 -15.72
N TYR A 56 22.40 -1.25 -15.73
CA TYR A 56 22.48 -0.02 -14.95
C TYR A 56 21.88 -0.23 -13.56
N SER A 57 22.74 -0.56 -12.61
CA SER A 57 22.37 -1.02 -11.26
C SER A 57 21.44 -0.09 -10.47
N PHE A 58 21.40 1.22 -10.78
CA PHE A 58 20.54 2.18 -10.07
C PHE A 58 19.04 1.95 -10.32
N PHE A 59 18.62 1.36 -11.44
CA PHE A 59 17.23 0.94 -11.66
C PHE A 59 16.82 -0.13 -10.66
N GLY A 60 17.62 -1.19 -10.55
CA GLY A 60 17.40 -2.26 -9.60
C GLY A 60 17.47 -1.80 -8.14
N ARG A 61 18.47 -0.96 -7.80
CA ARG A 61 18.61 -0.40 -6.45
C ARG A 61 17.38 0.41 -6.03
N SER A 62 16.90 1.29 -6.90
CA SER A 62 15.69 2.09 -6.65
C SER A 62 14.45 1.22 -6.54
N PHE A 63 14.30 0.22 -7.42
CA PHE A 63 13.21 -0.73 -7.40
C PHE A 63 13.14 -1.47 -6.06
N TYR A 64 14.22 -2.11 -5.62
CA TYR A 64 14.25 -2.88 -4.38
C TYR A 64 14.07 -2.01 -3.13
N LEU A 65 14.64 -0.79 -3.13
CA LEU A 65 14.40 0.15 -2.05
C LEU A 65 12.91 0.49 -1.93
N ILE A 66 12.26 0.85 -3.03
CA ILE A 66 10.81 1.15 -3.04
C ILE A 66 10.00 -0.03 -2.54
N TYR A 67 10.27 -1.22 -3.07
CA TYR A 67 9.51 -2.43 -2.74
C TYR A 67 9.74 -2.92 -1.31
N SER A 68 10.81 -2.48 -0.64
CA SER A 68 11.06 -2.84 0.75
C SER A 68 10.09 -2.20 1.74
N PHE A 69 9.40 -1.09 1.40
CA PHE A 69 8.60 -0.37 2.37
C PHE A 69 7.20 0.08 1.89
N HIS A 70 6.99 0.32 0.58
CA HIS A 70 5.77 1.00 0.13
C HIS A 70 4.49 0.20 0.41
N MET A 71 4.47 -1.11 0.11
CA MET A 71 3.30 -1.96 0.36
C MET A 71 3.10 -2.25 1.86
N PRO A 72 4.15 -2.59 2.65
CA PRO A 72 4.08 -2.61 4.10
C PRO A 72 3.47 -1.34 4.70
N ALA A 73 3.91 -0.16 4.26
CA ALA A 73 3.40 1.12 4.74
C ALA A 73 1.92 1.33 4.38
N PHE A 74 1.50 0.98 3.15
CA PHE A 74 0.09 1.07 2.76
C PHE A 74 -0.81 0.15 3.59
N LEU A 75 -0.39 -1.09 3.84
CA LEU A 75 -1.17 -2.02 4.66
C LEU A 75 -1.22 -1.59 6.12
N PHE A 76 -0.11 -1.10 6.68
CA PHE A 76 -0.11 -0.51 8.01
C PHE A 76 -1.09 0.67 8.12
N LEU A 77 -1.04 1.61 7.17
CA LEU A 77 -1.99 2.73 7.13
C LEU A 77 -3.43 2.27 6.96
N SER A 78 -3.67 1.25 6.12
CA SER A 78 -5.02 0.68 5.93
C SER A 78 -5.57 0.10 7.23
N GLY A 79 -4.78 -0.66 7.98
CA GLY A 79 -5.14 -1.19 9.30
C GLY A 79 -5.38 -0.08 10.32
N TYR A 80 -4.49 0.91 10.37
CA TYR A 80 -4.62 2.05 11.28
C TYR A 80 -5.93 2.82 11.06
N PHE A 81 -6.24 3.19 9.82
CA PHE A 81 -7.47 3.92 9.51
C PHE A 81 -8.71 3.04 9.61
N ARG A 82 -8.58 1.72 9.37
CA ARG A 82 -9.66 0.77 9.63
C ARG A 82 -10.11 0.80 11.08
N GLN A 83 -9.17 0.83 12.01
CA GLN A 83 -9.44 0.89 13.44
C GLN A 83 -9.96 2.26 13.89
N LYS A 84 -9.37 3.36 13.43
CA LYS A 84 -9.84 4.72 13.74
C LYS A 84 -11.24 5.02 13.19
N SER A 85 -11.63 4.38 12.09
CA SER A 85 -12.95 4.55 11.51
C SER A 85 -13.97 3.69 12.27
N LYS A 86 -14.73 4.27 13.20
CA LYS A 86 -15.86 3.62 13.87
C LYS A 86 -16.96 3.31 12.83
N ARG A 87 -16.77 2.25 12.06
CA ARG A 87 -17.69 1.89 10.96
C ARG A 87 -19.04 1.42 11.52
N LYS A 88 -20.12 2.05 11.05
CA LYS A 88 -21.49 1.66 11.36
C LYS A 88 -21.79 0.26 10.79
N LYS A 89 -22.75 -0.46 11.39
CA LYS A 89 -23.31 -1.72 10.86
C LYS A 89 -23.73 -1.52 9.40
N GLY A 90 -23.39 -2.44 8.53
CA GLY A 90 -23.60 -2.32 7.07
C GLY A 90 -22.47 -1.62 6.29
N ALA A 91 -21.69 -0.72 6.89
CA ALA A 91 -20.53 -0.14 6.23
C ALA A 91 -19.37 -1.14 6.05
N LYS A 92 -19.33 -2.17 6.91
CA LYS A 92 -18.33 -3.26 6.87
C LYS A 92 -18.55 -4.15 5.65
N LEU A 93 -19.76 -4.65 5.46
CA LEU A 93 -20.11 -5.47 4.28
C LEU A 93 -19.92 -4.69 2.98
N ARG A 94 -20.30 -3.40 2.96
CA ARG A 94 -20.08 -2.52 1.80
C ARG A 94 -18.59 -2.37 1.50
N SER A 95 -17.74 -2.23 2.52
CA SER A 95 -16.29 -2.15 2.33
C SER A 95 -15.71 -3.44 1.76
N LEU A 96 -16.13 -4.59 2.30
CA LEU A 96 -15.74 -5.91 1.84
C LEU A 96 -16.10 -6.12 0.36
N LEU A 97 -17.38 -5.86 0.01
CA LEU A 97 -17.86 -5.94 -1.37
C LEU A 97 -17.13 -4.95 -2.30
N SER A 98 -16.80 -3.75 -1.82
CA SER A 98 -16.07 -2.77 -2.62
C SER A 98 -14.67 -3.24 -2.99
N TYR A 99 -13.94 -3.88 -2.07
CA TYR A 99 -12.62 -4.46 -2.38
C TYR A 99 -12.72 -5.59 -3.40
N LEU A 100 -13.71 -6.49 -3.24
CA LEU A 100 -13.91 -7.60 -4.16
C LEU A 100 -14.31 -7.10 -5.56
N LEU A 101 -15.28 -6.18 -5.66
CA LEU A 101 -15.72 -5.62 -6.94
C LEU A 101 -14.57 -4.86 -7.63
N LEU A 102 -13.78 -4.11 -6.86
CA LEU A 102 -12.63 -3.40 -7.42
C LEU A 102 -11.54 -4.37 -7.90
N TYR A 103 -11.31 -5.46 -7.17
CA TYR A 103 -10.42 -6.54 -7.61
C TYR A 103 -10.90 -7.14 -8.95
N LEU A 104 -12.17 -7.55 -9.04
CA LEU A 104 -12.74 -8.13 -10.26
C LEU A 104 -12.66 -7.16 -11.45
N PHE A 105 -13.02 -5.89 -11.21
CA PHE A 105 -12.87 -4.85 -12.23
C PHE A 105 -11.42 -4.73 -12.71
N MET A 106 -10.46 -4.60 -11.78
CA MET A 106 -9.05 -4.47 -12.13
C MET A 106 -8.54 -5.70 -12.88
N LYS A 107 -8.97 -6.90 -12.49
CA LYS A 107 -8.55 -8.15 -13.11
C LYS A 107 -8.95 -8.19 -14.60
N VAL A 108 -10.21 -7.85 -14.89
CA VAL A 108 -10.71 -7.77 -16.27
C VAL A 108 -10.04 -6.61 -17.03
N PHE A 109 -9.98 -5.44 -16.42
CA PHE A 109 -9.40 -4.24 -17.04
C PHE A 109 -7.93 -4.40 -17.42
N LEU A 110 -7.13 -5.02 -16.53
CA LEU A 110 -5.71 -5.25 -16.81
C LEU A 110 -5.49 -6.41 -17.79
N HIS A 111 -6.35 -7.42 -17.79
CA HIS A 111 -6.32 -8.46 -18.81
C HIS A 111 -6.59 -7.90 -20.20
N LEU A 112 -7.57 -7.00 -20.35
CA LEU A 112 -7.78 -6.27 -21.61
C LEU A 112 -6.57 -5.44 -22.02
N SER A 113 -5.85 -4.84 -21.05
CA SER A 113 -4.58 -4.15 -21.30
C SER A 113 -3.50 -5.12 -21.79
N ASP A 114 -3.40 -6.31 -21.21
CA ASP A 114 -2.42 -7.33 -21.59
C ASP A 114 -2.73 -7.87 -23.03
N ILE A 115 -4.01 -8.07 -23.40
CA ILE A 115 -4.42 -8.38 -24.77
C ILE A 115 -4.00 -7.27 -25.74
N LEU A 116 -4.29 -6.02 -25.38
CA LEU A 116 -4.04 -4.87 -26.27
C LEU A 116 -2.56 -4.59 -26.50
N PHE A 117 -1.73 -4.68 -25.47
CA PHE A 117 -0.33 -4.24 -25.53
C PHE A 117 0.67 -5.38 -25.68
N TYR A 118 0.34 -6.58 -25.22
CA TYR A 118 1.26 -7.73 -25.27
C TYR A 118 0.76 -8.89 -26.12
N GLY A 119 -0.45 -8.79 -26.70
CA GLY A 119 -1.00 -9.81 -27.60
C GLY A 119 -1.37 -11.10 -26.84
N GLU A 120 -1.81 -10.98 -25.57
CA GLU A 120 -2.30 -12.14 -24.82
C GLU A 120 -3.43 -12.82 -25.58
N GLN A 121 -3.37 -14.15 -25.73
CA GLN A 121 -4.31 -14.91 -26.54
C GLN A 121 -5.47 -15.49 -25.74
N ASP A 122 -5.34 -15.58 -24.44
CA ASP A 122 -6.40 -16.05 -23.58
C ASP A 122 -7.56 -15.05 -23.53
N LEU A 123 -8.77 -15.53 -23.82
CA LEU A 123 -9.96 -14.66 -23.83
C LEU A 123 -10.40 -14.24 -22.41
N PHE A 124 -10.15 -15.08 -21.44
CA PHE A 124 -10.59 -14.85 -20.05
C PHE A 124 -9.40 -14.70 -19.08
N PRO A 125 -9.48 -13.76 -18.11
CA PRO A 125 -8.45 -13.63 -17.10
C PRO A 125 -8.43 -14.85 -16.16
N ASP A 126 -7.23 -15.28 -15.77
CA ASP A 126 -7.08 -16.29 -14.74
C ASP A 126 -7.38 -15.70 -13.35
N PHE A 127 -8.55 -15.99 -12.82
CA PHE A 127 -8.98 -15.51 -11.49
C PHE A 127 -8.35 -16.29 -10.33
N TRP A 128 -7.74 -17.43 -10.59
CA TRP A 128 -7.15 -18.27 -9.55
C TRP A 128 -5.72 -17.87 -9.21
N HIS A 129 -4.96 -17.42 -10.20
CA HIS A 129 -3.59 -17.00 -10.01
C HIS A 129 -3.45 -15.49 -10.12
N GLU A 130 -2.97 -14.89 -9.03
CA GLU A 130 -2.81 -13.45 -8.92
C GLU A 130 -1.34 -13.07 -8.73
N SER A 131 -0.64 -12.86 -9.84
CA SER A 131 0.75 -12.40 -9.86
C SER A 131 0.91 -10.90 -10.12
N SER A 132 -0.18 -10.21 -10.46
CA SER A 132 -0.18 -8.84 -10.97
C SER A 132 -0.78 -7.81 -9.98
N THR A 133 -0.87 -6.57 -10.39
CA THR A 133 -1.27 -5.42 -9.54
C THR A 133 -2.55 -5.61 -8.72
N PRO A 134 -3.64 -6.27 -9.17
CA PRO A 134 -4.89 -6.39 -8.39
C PRO A 134 -4.76 -7.09 -7.03
N TRP A 135 -3.66 -7.84 -6.81
CA TRP A 135 -3.44 -8.61 -5.58
C TRP A 135 -3.71 -7.80 -4.30
N PHE A 136 -3.41 -6.50 -4.28
CA PHE A 136 -3.56 -5.67 -3.09
C PHE A 136 -5.03 -5.51 -2.67
N MET A 137 -5.95 -5.39 -3.63
CA MET A 137 -7.38 -5.33 -3.35
C MET A 137 -7.90 -6.65 -2.80
N LEU A 138 -7.44 -7.77 -3.37
CA LEU A 138 -7.80 -9.10 -2.92
C LEU A 138 -7.26 -9.39 -1.50
N VAL A 139 -6.04 -8.96 -1.21
CA VAL A 139 -5.46 -9.05 0.14
C VAL A 139 -6.26 -8.21 1.14
N LEU A 140 -6.64 -6.98 0.80
CA LEU A 140 -7.49 -6.16 1.68
C LEU A 140 -8.87 -6.80 1.91
N PHE A 141 -9.45 -7.45 0.89
CA PHE A 141 -10.68 -8.22 1.04
C PHE A 141 -10.51 -9.34 2.07
N PHE A 142 -9.47 -10.16 1.95
CA PHE A 142 -9.21 -11.24 2.90
C PHE A 142 -8.89 -10.74 4.31
N LEU A 143 -8.13 -9.65 4.45
CA LEU A 143 -7.84 -9.04 5.75
C LEU A 143 -9.12 -8.53 6.44
N GLU A 144 -10.03 -7.88 5.72
CA GLU A 144 -11.34 -7.51 6.27
C GLU A 144 -12.18 -8.75 6.61
N LEU A 145 -12.09 -9.81 5.82
CA LEU A 145 -12.80 -11.06 6.08
C LEU A 145 -12.36 -11.70 7.40
N THR A 146 -11.06 -11.68 7.73
CA THR A 146 -10.56 -12.19 9.03
C THR A 146 -11.12 -11.43 10.23
N LEU A 147 -11.60 -10.20 10.05
CA LEU A 147 -12.19 -9.40 11.13
C LEU A 147 -13.70 -9.68 11.33
N THR A 148 -14.33 -10.40 10.41
CA THR A 148 -15.77 -10.71 10.48
C THR A 148 -16.15 -11.48 11.76
N PRO A 149 -15.40 -12.49 12.23
CA PRO A 149 -15.71 -13.18 13.48
C PRO A 149 -15.67 -12.25 14.69
N LEU A 150 -14.66 -11.34 14.73
CA LEU A 150 -14.54 -10.37 15.80
C LEU A 150 -15.74 -9.41 15.81
N ASP A 151 -16.11 -8.90 14.63
CA ASP A 151 -17.25 -8.01 14.48
C ASP A 151 -18.56 -8.66 14.93
N PHE A 152 -18.75 -9.95 14.59
CA PHE A 152 -19.92 -10.74 15.00
C PHE A 152 -19.97 -10.97 16.51
N LEU A 153 -18.83 -11.29 17.14
CA LEU A 153 -18.75 -11.48 18.57
C LEU A 153 -19.04 -10.17 19.33
N GLN A 154 -18.54 -9.04 18.84
CA GLN A 154 -18.85 -7.73 19.41
C GLN A 154 -20.33 -7.36 19.30
N GLU A 155 -21.03 -7.78 18.25
CA GLU A 155 -22.46 -7.55 18.10
C GLU A 155 -23.31 -8.43 19.03
N LYS A 156 -22.93 -9.70 19.22
CA LYS A 156 -23.71 -10.68 20.02
C LYS A 156 -23.52 -10.54 21.53
N ASN A 157 -22.32 -10.14 21.99
CA ASN A 157 -21.93 -10.18 23.39
C ASN A 157 -21.89 -8.78 24.03
N THR A 158 -23.01 -8.07 23.98
CA THR A 158 -23.16 -6.73 24.54
C THR A 158 -22.82 -6.65 26.04
N LYS A 159 -22.92 -7.76 26.81
CA LYS A 159 -22.60 -7.78 28.26
C LYS A 159 -21.10 -7.93 28.56
N LEU A 160 -20.38 -8.79 27.82
CA LEU A 160 -18.92 -8.98 27.96
C LEU A 160 -18.11 -7.79 27.44
N PHE A 161 -18.65 -7.09 26.42
CA PHE A 161 -18.01 -5.95 25.79
C PHE A 161 -18.55 -4.59 26.26
N LYS A 162 -19.35 -4.54 27.34
CA LYS A 162 -19.78 -3.28 27.95
C LYS A 162 -18.65 -2.51 28.63
N GLN A 163 -17.58 -3.19 29.00
CA GLN A 163 -16.39 -2.59 29.58
C GLN A 163 -15.35 -2.39 28.46
N ASP A 164 -15.13 -1.15 28.05
CA ASP A 164 -14.23 -0.79 26.94
C ASP A 164 -12.85 -1.44 27.08
N SER A 165 -12.28 -1.48 28.29
CA SER A 165 -10.99 -2.13 28.57
C SER A 165 -10.95 -3.61 28.14
N LYS A 166 -11.95 -4.41 28.50
CA LYS A 166 -11.98 -5.85 28.14
C LYS A 166 -12.14 -6.08 26.65
N ARG A 167 -12.85 -5.18 25.97
CA ARG A 167 -13.00 -5.21 24.52
C ARG A 167 -11.65 -4.94 23.84
N ASP A 168 -10.92 -3.96 24.30
CA ASP A 168 -9.64 -3.56 23.73
C ASP A 168 -8.56 -4.63 23.96
N ASP A 169 -8.56 -5.25 25.17
CA ASP A 169 -7.69 -6.40 25.47
C ASP A 169 -7.99 -7.60 24.57
N PHE A 170 -9.25 -7.94 24.37
CA PHE A 170 -9.66 -9.04 23.48
C PHE A 170 -9.28 -8.75 22.01
N LEU A 171 -9.52 -7.52 21.54
CA LEU A 171 -9.11 -7.11 20.21
C LEU A 171 -7.60 -7.23 20.02
N PHE A 172 -6.83 -6.74 20.99
CA PHE A 172 -5.37 -6.84 20.98
C PHE A 172 -4.91 -8.30 20.87
N LEU A 173 -5.42 -9.16 21.75
CA LEU A 173 -5.07 -10.59 21.76
C LEU A 173 -5.44 -11.28 20.45
N TYR A 174 -6.61 -10.98 19.89
CA TYR A 174 -7.05 -11.55 18.59
C TYR A 174 -6.13 -11.12 17.44
N LEU A 175 -5.83 -9.85 17.32
CA LEU A 175 -4.96 -9.32 16.27
C LEU A 175 -3.52 -9.82 16.44
N PHE A 176 -3.04 -9.91 17.67
CA PHE A 176 -1.73 -10.45 17.99
C PHE A 176 -1.63 -11.93 17.65
N PHE A 177 -2.67 -12.71 17.95
CA PHE A 177 -2.77 -14.11 17.55
C PHE A 177 -2.72 -14.28 16.04
N LEU A 178 -3.49 -13.49 15.28
CA LEU A 178 -3.45 -13.52 13.82
C LEU A 178 -2.05 -13.18 13.28
N MET A 179 -1.41 -12.18 13.85
CA MET A 179 -0.05 -11.80 13.45
C MET A 179 0.95 -12.93 13.68
N ILE A 180 0.93 -13.55 14.88
CA ILE A 180 1.79 -14.71 15.21
C ILE A 180 1.51 -15.89 14.29
N LEU A 181 0.25 -16.15 13.97
CA LEU A 181 -0.14 -17.26 13.09
C LEU A 181 0.33 -17.02 11.64
N PHE A 182 0.25 -15.81 11.14
CA PHE A 182 0.58 -15.49 9.75
C PHE A 182 2.08 -15.57 9.47
N ILE A 183 2.93 -15.22 10.44
CA ILE A 183 4.38 -15.29 10.27
C ILE A 183 4.82 -16.73 9.91
N PRO A 184 4.60 -17.77 10.72
CA PRO A 184 5.02 -19.12 10.39
C PRO A 184 4.28 -19.70 9.17
N LEU A 185 3.00 -19.38 8.97
CA LEU A 185 2.26 -19.86 7.81
C LEU A 185 2.84 -19.32 6.49
N SER A 186 3.35 -18.09 6.48
CA SER A 186 4.01 -17.53 5.30
C SER A 186 5.30 -18.27 4.91
N PHE A 187 5.91 -19.01 5.85
CA PHE A 187 7.12 -19.82 5.65
C PHE A 187 6.84 -21.33 5.51
N SER A 188 5.61 -21.75 5.79
CA SER A 188 5.28 -23.16 5.74
C SER A 188 5.24 -23.67 4.29
N PRO A 189 5.33 -24.98 4.05
CA PRO A 189 5.07 -25.58 2.73
C PRO A 189 3.71 -25.19 2.15
N ILE A 190 2.75 -24.83 3.01
CA ILE A 190 1.44 -24.29 2.61
C ILE A 190 1.61 -22.97 1.86
N GLY A 191 2.39 -22.03 2.40
CA GLY A 191 2.68 -20.76 1.73
C GLY A 191 3.30 -20.94 0.34
N HIS A 192 4.17 -21.95 0.17
CA HIS A 192 4.75 -22.25 -1.13
C HIS A 192 3.74 -22.85 -2.12
N LYS A 193 2.89 -23.77 -1.66
CA LYS A 193 1.86 -24.40 -2.49
C LYS A 193 0.80 -23.39 -2.97
N VAL A 194 0.53 -22.37 -2.17
CA VAL A 194 -0.45 -21.31 -2.50
C VAL A 194 0.19 -20.10 -3.19
N LYS A 195 1.41 -20.22 -3.68
CA LYS A 195 2.08 -19.14 -4.40
C LYS A 195 1.22 -18.64 -5.55
N ASP A 196 0.97 -17.32 -5.55
CA ASP A 196 0.10 -16.62 -6.49
C ASP A 196 -1.38 -17.12 -6.51
N PHE A 197 -1.72 -18.22 -5.82
CA PHE A 197 -3.11 -18.70 -5.74
C PHE A 197 -3.92 -17.73 -4.87
N LEU A 198 -4.87 -17.01 -5.50
CA LEU A 198 -5.70 -15.98 -4.86
C LEU A 198 -4.90 -14.98 -4.02
N ALA A 199 -3.64 -14.73 -4.33
CA ALA A 199 -2.70 -13.91 -3.56
C ALA A 199 -2.58 -14.32 -2.07
N LEU A 200 -2.86 -15.56 -1.69
CA LEU A 200 -2.82 -16.05 -0.31
C LEU A 200 -1.42 -15.97 0.30
N ASP A 201 -0.41 -16.19 -0.51
CA ASP A 201 0.98 -16.00 -0.12
C ASP A 201 1.28 -14.55 0.31
N ARG A 202 0.73 -13.57 -0.41
CA ARG A 202 0.84 -12.14 -0.07
C ARG A 202 -0.05 -11.78 1.12
N PHE A 203 -1.24 -12.36 1.19
CA PHE A 203 -2.12 -12.20 2.34
C PHE A 203 -1.44 -12.62 3.64
N LEU A 204 -0.81 -13.80 3.68
CA LEU A 204 -0.08 -14.28 4.85
C LEU A 204 1.16 -13.43 5.15
N SER A 205 1.89 -13.04 4.09
CA SER A 205 3.15 -12.32 4.24
C SER A 205 3.00 -10.87 4.67
N PHE A 206 1.97 -10.20 4.20
CA PHE A 206 1.76 -8.78 4.47
C PHE A 206 0.69 -8.50 5.52
N GLY A 207 -0.13 -9.51 5.89
CA GLY A 207 -1.14 -9.38 6.95
C GLY A 207 -0.63 -8.80 8.27
N PRO A 208 0.56 -9.20 8.76
CA PRO A 208 1.13 -8.63 9.98
C PRO A 208 1.22 -7.10 9.99
N PHE A 209 1.51 -6.46 8.86
CA PHE A 209 1.56 -4.99 8.78
C PHE A 209 0.18 -4.35 8.98
N PHE A 210 -0.86 -4.97 8.44
CA PHE A 210 -2.23 -4.50 8.62
C PHE A 210 -2.67 -4.62 10.09
N TYR A 211 -2.41 -5.77 10.73
CA TYR A 211 -2.77 -5.97 12.13
C TYR A 211 -1.98 -5.07 13.06
N LEU A 212 -0.68 -4.85 12.82
CA LEU A 212 0.11 -3.85 13.54
C LEU A 212 -0.47 -2.44 13.38
N GLY A 213 -0.94 -2.10 12.18
CA GLY A 213 -1.64 -0.85 11.92
C GLY A 213 -2.91 -0.71 12.76
N MET A 214 -3.71 -1.78 12.86
CA MET A 214 -4.92 -1.80 13.70
C MET A 214 -4.59 -1.64 15.20
N ILE A 215 -3.62 -2.40 15.71
CA ILE A 215 -3.14 -2.28 17.09
C ILE A 215 -2.67 -0.85 17.38
N SER A 216 -1.91 -0.26 16.45
CA SER A 216 -1.47 1.15 16.57
C SER A 216 -2.65 2.13 16.50
N GLY A 217 -3.70 1.81 15.75
CA GLY A 217 -4.93 2.60 15.68
C GLY A 217 -5.73 2.59 16.99
N GLU A 218 -5.72 1.49 17.74
CA GLU A 218 -6.37 1.39 19.06
C GLU A 218 -5.56 2.11 20.14
N SER A 219 -4.25 1.95 20.13
CA SER A 219 -3.34 2.58 21.07
C SER A 219 -3.33 4.11 20.90
N HIS A 220 -2.73 4.82 21.88
CA HIS A 220 -2.48 6.27 21.79
C HIS A 220 -1.37 6.62 20.78
N PHE A 221 -1.11 5.75 19.80
CA PHE A 221 -0.12 6.02 18.76
C PHE A 221 -0.53 7.24 17.93
N SER A 222 0.40 8.15 17.76
CA SER A 222 0.25 9.33 16.93
C SER A 222 1.41 9.46 15.95
N PHE A 223 1.10 9.64 14.69
CA PHE A 223 2.11 9.91 13.65
C PHE A 223 2.97 11.13 13.94
N GLN A 224 2.45 12.10 14.70
CA GLN A 224 3.19 13.30 15.10
C GLN A 224 4.27 13.02 16.17
N LYS A 225 4.14 11.89 16.88
CA LYS A 225 5.01 11.50 18.01
C LYS A 225 5.90 10.29 17.69
N ILE A 226 6.15 10.00 16.40
CA ILE A 226 7.04 8.88 16.03
C ILE A 226 8.43 9.14 16.61
N PRO A 227 9.01 8.17 17.34
CA PRO A 227 10.36 8.31 17.90
C PRO A 227 11.42 8.55 16.83
N LYS A 228 12.47 9.29 17.16
CA LYS A 228 13.56 9.59 16.20
C LYS A 228 14.39 8.35 15.85
N LEU A 229 14.51 7.38 16.78
CA LEU A 229 15.31 6.18 16.57
C LEU A 229 14.87 5.33 15.40
N PRO A 230 13.59 4.93 15.24
CA PRO A 230 13.12 4.23 14.05
C PRO A 230 13.38 5.00 12.76
N CYS A 231 13.23 6.32 12.76
CA CYS A 231 13.50 7.16 11.59
C CYS A 231 15.00 7.13 11.22
N PHE A 232 15.88 7.22 12.20
CA PHE A 232 17.34 7.16 12.00
C PHE A 232 17.78 5.78 11.49
N LEU A 233 17.32 4.70 12.12
CA LEU A 233 17.58 3.33 11.68
C LEU A 233 17.05 3.10 10.26
N GLY A 234 15.86 3.61 9.95
CA GLY A 234 15.26 3.53 8.62
C GLY A 234 16.11 4.22 7.55
N GLY A 235 16.74 5.35 7.88
CA GLY A 235 17.70 6.03 7.00
C GLY A 235 18.93 5.19 6.75
N ILE A 236 19.53 4.61 7.78
CA ILE A 236 20.67 3.70 7.66
C ILE A 236 20.29 2.49 6.77
N PHE A 237 19.15 1.86 7.04
CA PHE A 237 18.68 0.70 6.26
C PHE A 237 18.42 1.06 4.79
N ALA A 238 17.79 2.20 4.52
CA ALA A 238 17.53 2.66 3.16
C ALA A 238 18.84 2.90 2.38
N ILE A 239 19.80 3.58 2.99
CA ILE A 239 21.11 3.85 2.39
C ILE A 239 21.88 2.55 2.21
N SER A 240 21.93 1.68 3.21
CA SER A 240 22.61 0.40 3.13
C SER A 240 22.02 -0.49 2.04
N LEU A 241 20.69 -0.58 1.96
CA LEU A 241 20.03 -1.34 0.91
C LEU A 241 20.37 -0.79 -0.48
N PHE A 242 20.36 0.53 -0.64
CA PHE A 242 20.67 1.16 -1.92
C PHE A 242 22.13 0.96 -2.34
N LEU A 243 23.07 1.10 -1.42
CA LEU A 243 24.51 0.99 -1.72
C LEU A 243 24.97 -0.46 -1.89
N PHE A 244 24.51 -1.36 -1.02
CA PHE A 244 25.01 -2.75 -0.94
C PHE A 244 24.08 -3.77 -1.60
N LEU A 245 23.07 -3.34 -2.35
CA LEU A 245 22.11 -4.24 -3.00
C LEU A 245 22.76 -5.37 -3.80
N PRO A 246 23.82 -5.15 -4.61
CA PRO A 246 24.45 -6.24 -5.36
C PRO A 246 24.90 -7.42 -4.48
N HIS A 247 25.31 -7.14 -3.25
CA HIS A 247 25.75 -8.15 -2.28
C HIS A 247 24.61 -8.79 -1.49
N VAL A 248 23.49 -8.07 -1.31
CA VAL A 248 22.34 -8.53 -0.55
C VAL A 248 21.15 -8.96 -1.44
N TYR A 249 21.33 -8.91 -2.75
CA TYR A 249 20.29 -9.21 -3.73
C TYR A 249 19.56 -10.54 -3.49
N PRO A 250 20.23 -11.67 -3.18
CA PRO A 250 19.54 -12.91 -2.88
C PRO A 250 18.60 -12.79 -1.68
N TYR A 251 18.96 -11.97 -0.70
CA TYR A 251 18.20 -11.77 0.55
C TYR A 251 17.03 -10.81 0.38
N THR A 252 17.09 -9.87 -0.58
CA THR A 252 16.00 -8.91 -0.85
C THR A 252 14.74 -9.59 -1.36
N ARG A 253 14.85 -10.81 -1.85
CA ARG A 253 13.70 -11.64 -2.24
C ARG A 253 12.74 -11.89 -1.08
N VAL A 254 13.20 -11.89 0.15
CA VAL A 254 12.37 -12.00 1.37
C VAL A 254 11.37 -10.84 1.49
N PHE A 255 11.69 -9.67 0.92
CA PHE A 255 10.79 -8.51 0.91
C PHE A 255 9.52 -8.69 0.10
N TYR A 256 9.46 -9.70 -0.76
CA TYR A 256 8.33 -9.98 -1.64
C TYR A 256 7.35 -11.03 -1.11
N GLY A 257 7.34 -11.34 0.15
CA GLY A 257 6.40 -12.30 0.70
C GLY A 257 6.42 -13.71 0.10
N THR A 258 6.32 -13.81 -1.21
CA THR A 258 6.28 -15.05 -1.99
C THR A 258 7.62 -15.77 -2.12
N TRP A 259 8.71 -15.14 -1.72
CA TRP A 259 10.05 -15.54 -2.13
C TRP A 259 10.83 -16.29 -1.07
N GLY A 260 10.33 -16.41 0.14
CA GLY A 260 10.99 -17.16 1.22
C GLY A 260 11.40 -18.58 0.79
N TYR A 261 10.61 -19.20 -0.11
CA TYR A 261 10.82 -20.56 -0.58
C TYR A 261 11.70 -20.69 -1.82
N ARG A 262 11.80 -19.67 -2.67
CA ARG A 262 12.75 -19.73 -3.80
C ARG A 262 14.19 -19.71 -3.34
N ILE A 263 14.45 -19.17 -2.16
CA ILE A 263 15.77 -19.21 -1.55
C ILE A 263 16.17 -20.64 -1.20
N GLU A 264 15.24 -21.53 -0.88
CA GLU A 264 15.54 -22.95 -0.57
C GLU A 264 16.13 -23.70 -1.78
N ARG A 265 15.78 -23.36 -3.00
CA ARG A 265 16.31 -24.01 -4.21
C ARG A 265 17.69 -23.51 -4.62
N GLU A 266 18.03 -22.28 -4.27
CA GLU A 266 19.27 -21.63 -4.69
C GLU A 266 20.32 -21.58 -3.56
N ALA A 267 19.93 -21.89 -2.32
CA ALA A 267 20.82 -21.79 -1.17
C ALA A 267 21.60 -23.09 -0.96
N ILE A 268 22.85 -23.01 -1.22
CA ILE A 268 23.88 -24.01 -1.00
C ILE A 268 24.13 -24.28 0.50
N LEU A 269 23.47 -23.57 1.43
CA LEU A 269 23.78 -23.60 2.86
C LEU A 269 22.60 -24.12 3.71
N PRO A 270 22.77 -25.18 4.51
CA PRO A 270 21.74 -25.71 5.42
C PRO A 270 21.27 -24.70 6.49
N PHE A 271 22.10 -23.70 6.81
CA PHE A 271 21.75 -22.59 7.72
C PHE A 271 20.69 -21.64 7.15
N PHE A 272 20.41 -21.67 5.87
CA PHE A 272 19.59 -20.68 5.21
C PHE A 272 18.12 -20.74 5.64
N LYS A 273 17.60 -21.91 6.01
CA LYS A 273 16.20 -22.07 6.47
C LYS A 273 15.93 -21.26 7.74
N ALA A 274 16.82 -21.34 8.73
CA ALA A 274 16.71 -20.55 9.95
C ALA A 274 16.90 -19.05 9.69
N TYR A 275 17.85 -18.68 8.82
CA TYR A 275 18.06 -17.29 8.39
C TYR A 275 16.86 -16.72 7.66
N ALA A 276 16.18 -17.46 6.80
CA ALA A 276 15.00 -17.00 6.08
C ALA A 276 13.87 -16.60 7.05
N VAL A 277 13.66 -17.40 8.12
CA VAL A 277 12.68 -17.08 9.17
C VAL A 277 13.08 -15.81 9.92
N LEU A 278 14.34 -15.69 10.34
CA LEU A 278 14.85 -14.51 11.04
C LEU A 278 14.77 -13.24 10.15
N LEU A 279 15.17 -13.35 8.88
CA LEU A 279 15.06 -12.26 7.92
C LEU A 279 13.60 -11.84 7.73
N ARG A 280 12.68 -12.79 7.71
CA ARG A 280 11.26 -12.50 7.57
C ARG A 280 10.69 -11.80 8.79
N ILE A 281 11.02 -12.26 9.98
CA ILE A 281 10.66 -11.58 11.24
C ILE A 281 11.28 -10.19 11.27
N GLY A 282 12.56 -10.06 10.91
CA GLY A 282 13.28 -8.79 10.84
C GLY A 282 12.76 -7.85 9.75
N PHE A 283 12.14 -8.38 8.69
CA PHE A 283 11.58 -7.58 7.62
C PHE A 283 10.47 -6.63 8.10
N ILE A 284 9.66 -7.05 9.09
CA ILE A 284 8.56 -6.22 9.60
C ILE A 284 9.10 -4.91 10.21
N PRO A 285 9.97 -4.92 11.23
CA PRO A 285 10.52 -3.68 11.77
C PRO A 285 11.41 -2.92 10.76
N PHE A 286 12.17 -3.64 9.93
CA PHE A 286 12.99 -3.05 8.88
C PHE A 286 12.17 -2.19 7.90
N SER A 287 11.10 -2.73 7.35
CA SER A 287 10.21 -2.02 6.43
C SER A 287 9.53 -0.82 7.09
N LEU A 288 9.07 -0.99 8.33
CA LEU A 288 8.44 0.10 9.08
C LEU A 288 9.42 1.21 9.43
N CYS A 289 10.68 0.88 9.78
CA CYS A 289 11.72 1.88 10.01
C CYS A 289 11.99 2.71 8.74
N ILE A 290 12.12 2.06 7.58
CA ILE A 290 12.28 2.78 6.30
C ILE A 290 11.06 3.66 6.01
N ALA A 291 9.84 3.16 6.24
CA ALA A 291 8.62 3.95 6.09
C ALA A 291 8.59 5.16 7.04
N CYS A 292 9.00 4.99 8.30
CA CYS A 292 9.14 6.08 9.29
C CYS A 292 10.18 7.12 8.85
N PHE A 293 11.29 6.70 8.27
CA PHE A 293 12.30 7.61 7.72
C PHE A 293 11.71 8.49 6.62
N PHE A 294 11.07 7.90 5.60
CA PHE A 294 10.46 8.68 4.53
C PHE A 294 9.30 9.54 5.02
N TYR A 295 8.48 9.05 5.94
CA TYR A 295 7.45 9.86 6.58
C TYR A 295 8.06 11.10 7.27
N HIS A 296 9.14 10.91 8.03
CA HIS A 296 9.84 12.00 8.72
C HIS A 296 10.42 13.03 7.73
N LEU A 297 11.03 12.57 6.62
CA LEU A 297 11.51 13.46 5.56
C LEU A 297 10.38 14.32 4.97
N ILE A 298 9.21 13.72 4.73
CA ILE A 298 8.04 14.44 4.22
C ILE A 298 7.55 15.47 5.25
N VAL A 299 7.47 15.10 6.52
CA VAL A 299 7.09 16.05 7.59
C VAL A 299 8.07 17.21 7.68
N LEU A 300 9.38 16.94 7.62
CA LEU A 300 10.40 17.98 7.59
C LEU A 300 10.25 18.90 6.37
N PHE A 301 10.01 18.32 5.20
CA PHE A 301 9.78 19.07 3.98
C PHE A 301 8.54 19.96 4.08
N LEU A 302 7.42 19.44 4.61
CA LEU A 302 6.19 20.21 4.81
C LEU A 302 6.35 21.36 5.81
N LYS A 303 7.19 21.18 6.85
CA LYS A 303 7.42 22.19 7.89
C LYS A 303 8.44 23.27 7.50
N ARG A 304 9.49 22.90 6.76
CA ARG A 304 10.61 23.79 6.41
C ARG A 304 10.44 24.50 5.06
N GLY A 305 9.54 24.02 4.23
CA GLY A 305 9.36 24.54 2.89
C GLY A 305 8.69 25.91 2.87
N SER A 306 9.46 26.99 2.72
CA SER A 306 8.97 28.37 2.69
C SER A 306 8.80 28.96 1.27
N GLY A 307 9.24 28.28 0.23
CA GLY A 307 9.17 28.77 -1.15
C GLY A 307 7.93 28.35 -1.93
N LYS A 308 7.55 29.08 -3.00
CA LYS A 308 6.43 28.73 -3.88
C LYS A 308 6.49 27.28 -4.41
N LEU A 309 7.67 26.81 -4.79
CA LEU A 309 7.88 25.44 -5.28
C LEU A 309 7.60 24.40 -4.18
N SER A 310 8.06 24.64 -2.96
CA SER A 310 7.81 23.76 -1.83
C SER A 310 6.33 23.70 -1.46
N SER A 311 5.65 24.84 -1.46
CA SER A 311 4.20 24.92 -1.23
C SER A 311 3.42 24.15 -2.31
N SER A 312 3.81 24.31 -3.58
CA SER A 312 3.19 23.60 -4.71
C SER A 312 3.38 22.08 -4.60
N LEU A 313 4.61 21.63 -4.32
CA LEU A 313 4.91 20.20 -4.16
C LEU A 313 4.20 19.59 -2.93
N SER A 314 4.13 20.33 -1.82
CA SER A 314 3.36 19.94 -0.64
C SER A 314 1.88 19.74 -0.98
N SER A 315 1.27 20.69 -1.67
CA SER A 315 -0.12 20.63 -2.11
C SER A 315 -0.35 19.47 -3.08
N PHE A 316 0.60 19.23 -3.99
CA PHE A 316 0.59 18.11 -4.91
C PHE A 316 0.58 16.77 -4.13
N LEU A 317 1.51 16.55 -3.21
CA LEU A 317 1.59 15.30 -2.43
C LEU A 317 0.30 15.07 -1.63
N VAL A 318 -0.21 16.09 -0.94
CA VAL A 318 -1.47 16.00 -0.18
C VAL A 318 -2.64 15.66 -1.11
N LYS A 319 -2.72 16.28 -2.29
CA LYS A 319 -3.74 15.96 -3.30
C LYS A 319 -3.62 14.50 -3.74
N MET A 320 -2.43 14.05 -4.12
CA MET A 320 -2.20 12.66 -4.55
C MET A 320 -2.59 11.66 -3.47
N GLY A 321 -2.33 11.96 -2.20
CA GLY A 321 -2.74 11.13 -1.07
C GLY A 321 -4.25 10.98 -0.90
N LYS A 322 -5.04 11.91 -1.41
CA LYS A 322 -6.51 11.81 -1.47
C LYS A 322 -7.01 10.92 -2.62
N TYR A 323 -6.24 10.81 -3.69
CA TYR A 323 -6.57 10.10 -4.93
C TYR A 323 -5.75 8.83 -5.14
N THR A 324 -5.24 8.22 -4.06
CA THR A 324 -4.42 7.00 -4.15
C THR A 324 -5.12 5.87 -4.89
N MET A 325 -6.43 5.70 -4.67
CA MET A 325 -7.19 4.60 -5.26
C MET A 325 -7.31 4.68 -6.80
N PRO A 326 -7.80 5.78 -7.41
CA PRO A 326 -7.85 5.87 -8.85
C PRO A 326 -6.47 5.79 -9.51
N ILE A 327 -5.44 6.38 -8.90
CA ILE A 327 -4.07 6.25 -9.39
C ILE A 327 -3.63 4.79 -9.39
N TYR A 328 -3.88 4.07 -8.29
CA TYR A 328 -3.56 2.66 -8.17
C TYR A 328 -4.26 1.79 -9.23
N VAL A 329 -5.54 2.05 -9.49
CA VAL A 329 -6.34 1.27 -10.43
C VAL A 329 -5.89 1.48 -11.88
N PHE A 330 -5.63 2.73 -12.28
CA PHE A 330 -5.50 3.08 -13.69
C PHE A 330 -4.05 3.30 -14.18
N HIS A 331 -3.02 3.25 -13.32
CA HIS A 331 -1.65 3.55 -13.75
C HIS A 331 -1.01 2.48 -14.64
N ARG A 332 -1.36 1.20 -14.47
CA ARG A 332 -0.67 0.09 -15.13
C ARG A 332 -0.84 0.08 -16.66
N PRO A 333 -2.02 0.28 -17.26
CA PRO A 333 -2.14 0.34 -18.72
C PRO A 333 -1.26 1.40 -19.38
N PHE A 334 -1.03 2.54 -18.72
CA PHE A 334 -0.11 3.57 -19.22
C PHE A 334 1.35 3.09 -19.23
N ARG A 335 1.76 2.37 -18.19
CA ARG A 335 3.07 1.71 -18.17
C ARG A 335 3.17 0.67 -19.28
N ASP A 336 2.14 -0.15 -19.46
CA ASP A 336 2.12 -1.22 -20.47
C ASP A 336 2.20 -0.63 -21.88
N ALA A 337 1.40 0.40 -22.19
CA ALA A 337 1.48 1.16 -23.44
C ALA A 337 2.88 1.75 -23.67
N PHE A 338 3.48 2.33 -22.64
CA PHE A 338 4.82 2.93 -22.72
C PHE A 338 5.88 1.89 -23.09
N PHE A 339 5.91 0.72 -22.45
CA PHE A 339 6.91 -0.31 -22.75
C PHE A 339 6.58 -1.07 -24.05
N ALA A 340 5.31 -1.28 -24.40
CA ALA A 340 4.89 -1.88 -25.66
C ALA A 340 5.33 -1.04 -26.89
N SER A 341 5.49 0.28 -26.72
CA SER A 341 6.06 1.15 -27.76
C SER A 341 7.56 0.95 -28.00
N GLY A 342 8.23 0.04 -27.27
CA GLY A 342 9.67 -0.19 -27.35
C GLY A 342 10.49 0.77 -26.50
N ALA A 343 9.86 1.66 -25.71
CA ALA A 343 10.54 2.59 -24.84
C ALA A 343 11.41 1.84 -23.81
N GLY A 344 12.67 2.28 -23.66
CA GLY A 344 13.61 1.66 -22.73
C GLY A 344 14.34 0.42 -23.26
N GLY A 345 14.07 -0.03 -24.47
CA GLY A 345 14.78 -1.18 -25.07
C GLY A 345 16.30 -1.03 -25.06
N PHE A 346 16.81 0.18 -25.28
CA PHE A 346 18.27 0.46 -25.20
C PHE A 346 18.82 0.25 -23.78
N VAL A 347 18.04 0.55 -22.74
CA VAL A 347 18.42 0.34 -21.34
C VAL A 347 18.45 -1.14 -21.00
N LEU A 348 17.43 -1.89 -21.45
CA LEU A 348 17.33 -3.33 -21.23
C LEU A 348 18.48 -4.09 -21.90
N LEU A 349 18.84 -3.68 -23.10
CA LEU A 349 19.91 -4.31 -23.89
C LEU A 349 21.32 -3.78 -23.54
N GLY A 350 21.44 -2.82 -22.62
CA GLY A 350 22.72 -2.21 -22.26
C GLY A 350 23.41 -1.44 -23.39
N ARG A 351 22.66 -1.01 -24.43
CA ARG A 351 23.19 -0.33 -25.62
C ARG A 351 23.36 1.18 -25.42
N GLY A 352 22.81 1.76 -24.37
CA GLY A 352 22.96 3.18 -24.03
C GLY A 352 24.20 3.46 -23.21
N ASN A 353 24.65 4.71 -23.21
CA ASN A 353 25.66 5.17 -22.25
C ASN A 353 25.03 5.55 -20.90
N MET A 354 25.86 5.77 -19.87
CA MET A 354 25.39 6.11 -18.52
C MET A 354 24.52 7.38 -18.49
N ALA A 355 24.88 8.40 -19.30
CA ALA A 355 24.11 9.65 -19.34
C ALA A 355 22.70 9.44 -19.92
N GLN A 356 22.58 8.64 -20.99
CA GLN A 356 21.30 8.28 -21.58
C GLN A 356 20.44 7.48 -20.59
N ALA A 357 21.03 6.53 -19.88
CA ALA A 357 20.32 5.74 -18.86
C ALA A 357 19.83 6.62 -17.69
N LEU A 358 20.65 7.58 -17.23
CA LEU A 358 20.26 8.56 -16.22
C LEU A 358 19.15 9.50 -16.72
N LEU A 359 19.27 10.02 -17.94
CA LEU A 359 18.20 10.83 -18.53
C LEU A 359 16.88 10.06 -18.59
N PHE A 360 16.93 8.82 -19.04
CA PHE A 360 15.74 7.96 -19.08
C PHE A 360 15.14 7.72 -17.68
N TYR A 361 15.98 7.52 -16.66
CA TYR A 361 15.54 7.40 -15.27
C TYR A 361 14.78 8.66 -14.80
N PHE A 362 15.31 9.86 -15.10
CA PHE A 362 14.60 11.11 -14.75
C PHE A 362 13.33 11.30 -15.57
N CYS A 363 13.31 10.86 -16.83
CA CYS A 363 12.07 10.83 -17.62
C CYS A 363 11.01 9.93 -17.01
N LEU A 364 11.37 8.76 -16.47
CA LEU A 364 10.43 7.89 -15.76
C LEU A 364 9.90 8.52 -14.47
N LEU A 365 10.76 9.23 -13.71
CA LEU A 365 10.31 9.98 -12.53
C LEU A 365 9.28 11.05 -12.91
N PHE A 366 9.58 11.84 -13.96
CA PHE A 366 8.67 12.88 -14.46
C PHE A 366 7.37 12.28 -14.98
N LEU A 367 7.44 11.22 -15.79
CA LEU A 367 6.27 10.52 -16.33
C LEU A 367 5.39 9.96 -15.22
N SER A 368 5.99 9.40 -14.17
CA SER A 368 5.26 8.94 -12.99
C SER A 368 4.52 10.08 -12.31
N ALA A 369 5.17 11.22 -12.08
CA ALA A 369 4.53 12.39 -11.47
C ALA A 369 3.40 12.96 -12.35
N LEU A 370 3.61 13.03 -13.66
CA LEU A 370 2.61 13.46 -14.63
C LEU A 370 1.39 12.54 -14.63
N LEU A 371 1.61 11.24 -14.61
CA LEU A 371 0.54 10.24 -14.57
C LEU A 371 -0.30 10.36 -13.29
N LEU A 372 0.35 10.58 -12.13
CA LEU A 372 -0.38 10.87 -10.90
C LEU A 372 -1.30 12.08 -11.06
N PHE A 373 -0.78 13.16 -11.64
CA PHE A 373 -1.55 14.38 -11.86
C PHE A 373 -2.76 14.16 -12.78
N LEU A 374 -2.59 13.40 -13.85
CA LEU A 374 -3.65 13.07 -14.78
C LEU A 374 -4.74 12.20 -14.18
N LEU A 375 -4.36 11.23 -13.33
CA LEU A 375 -5.28 10.28 -12.71
C LEU A 375 -5.97 10.80 -11.44
N ALA A 376 -5.48 11.90 -10.85
CA ALA A 376 -6.07 12.51 -9.67
C ALA A 376 -7.34 13.32 -10.00
N ARG A 377 -8.41 12.62 -10.42
CA ARG A 377 -9.70 13.19 -10.84
C ARG A 377 -10.83 12.72 -9.93
N ASP A 378 -11.77 13.63 -9.64
CA ASP A 378 -12.92 13.33 -8.78
C ASP A 378 -13.84 12.27 -9.37
N SER A 379 -14.07 12.28 -10.69
CA SER A 379 -14.85 11.27 -11.40
C SER A 379 -14.29 9.86 -11.21
N LEU A 380 -12.99 9.68 -11.39
CA LEU A 380 -12.31 8.39 -11.18
C LEU A 380 -12.35 7.97 -9.71
N ASN A 381 -12.23 8.92 -8.78
CA ASN A 381 -12.30 8.63 -7.35
C ASN A 381 -13.71 8.18 -6.92
N LEU A 382 -14.75 8.81 -7.47
CA LEU A 382 -16.14 8.38 -7.24
C LEU A 382 -16.38 6.97 -7.79
N PHE A 383 -15.90 6.69 -9.00
CA PHE A 383 -15.95 5.36 -9.60
C PHE A 383 -15.31 4.30 -8.69
N CYS A 384 -14.06 4.48 -8.27
CA CYS A 384 -13.34 3.53 -7.42
C CYS A 384 -13.98 3.32 -6.05
N ARG A 385 -14.77 4.26 -5.56
CA ARG A 385 -15.48 4.14 -4.28
C ARG A 385 -16.82 3.41 -4.40
N PHE A 386 -17.27 3.07 -5.60
CA PHE A 386 -18.58 2.48 -5.87
C PHE A 386 -19.73 3.20 -5.14
N ARG A 387 -19.61 4.52 -4.97
CA ARG A 387 -20.63 5.34 -4.26
C ARG A 387 -21.94 5.48 -5.05
N PHE A 388 -21.99 4.94 -6.27
CA PHE A 388 -23.20 4.94 -7.09
C PHE A 388 -24.30 4.01 -6.55
N TRP A 389 -23.99 3.12 -5.60
CA TRP A 389 -24.92 2.14 -5.04
C TRP A 389 -25.29 2.51 -3.59
N GLY A 390 -25.94 3.65 -3.40
CA GLY A 390 -26.56 3.98 -2.12
C GLY A 390 -26.37 5.43 -1.68
N LYS A 391 -27.29 6.29 -2.12
CA LYS A 391 -27.80 7.39 -1.31
C LYS A 391 -28.86 6.85 -0.37
#